data_17b587d6bbd4abe0db82036bec25b7ff
#
_entry.id   17b587d6bbd4abe0db82036bec25b7ff
#
_cell.length_a   1.000
_cell.length_b   1.000
_cell.length_c   1.000
_cell.angle_alpha   90.00
_cell.angle_beta   90.00
_cell.angle_gamma   90.00
#
_symmetry.space_group_name_H-M   'P 1'
#
loop_
_entity.id
_entity.type
_entity.pdbx_description
1 polymer ?
#
loop_
_entity_poly.entity_id
_entity_poly.type
_entity_poly.pdbx_seq_one_letter_code
_entity_poly.pdbx_strand_id
1 'polypeptide(L)'
;MLPSILLAVVALFFMIKWWLETKKTKSLNKEVLAQKNELGLNKDFSDAILRNIDAYIVLANRNFLVEKTNYYSLNSEKDDCVLHRVGELLRCKNALDSGACGTHENCKSCPVRASIERCFREKNSFSRLEAPMRLYL
;
A
#
# COMPACT_ATOMS: atom_id res chain seq x y z
N MET A 1 19.46 61.29 19.00
CA MET A 1 18.27 60.57 19.48
C MET A 1 17.51 59.82 18.38
N LEU A 2 17.59 60.19 17.10
CA LEU A 2 16.94 59.45 15.99
C LEU A 2 17.43 58.00 15.75
N PRO A 3 18.73 57.62 15.86
CA PRO A 3 19.19 56.28 15.51
C PRO A 3 18.72 55.17 16.47
N SER A 4 18.46 55.49 17.73
CA SER A 4 17.98 54.52 18.74
C SER A 4 16.53 54.10 18.51
N ILE A 5 15.69 55.01 18.05
CA ILE A 5 14.27 54.72 17.75
C ILE A 5 14.17 53.80 16.50
N LEU A 6 14.98 54.06 15.48
CA LEU A 6 15.00 53.25 14.27
C LEU A 6 15.42 51.79 14.56
N LEU A 7 16.43 51.59 15.39
CA LEU A 7 16.89 50.28 15.82
C LEU A 7 15.80 49.52 16.61
N ALA A 8 15.07 50.22 17.48
CA ALA A 8 13.96 49.61 18.23
C ALA A 8 12.82 49.17 17.31
N VAL A 9 12.45 49.96 16.31
CA VAL A 9 11.41 49.61 15.33
C VAL A 9 11.81 48.39 14.50
N VAL A 10 13.05 48.34 14.06
CA VAL A 10 13.57 47.17 13.28
C VAL A 10 13.58 45.93 14.14
N ALA A 11 14.02 45.99 15.39
CA ALA A 11 14.01 44.84 16.31
C ALA A 11 12.58 44.36 16.55
N LEU A 12 11.62 45.24 16.74
CA LEU A 12 10.21 44.90 16.94
C LEU A 12 9.62 44.21 15.69
N PHE A 13 9.96 44.69 14.51
CA PHE A 13 9.54 44.04 13.25
C PHE A 13 10.06 42.63 13.13
N PHE A 14 11.33 42.38 13.44
CA PHE A 14 11.92 41.03 13.43
C PHE A 14 11.29 40.11 14.48
N MET A 15 11.00 40.62 15.67
CA MET A 15 10.33 39.89 16.74
C MET A 15 8.91 39.46 16.33
N ILE A 16 8.13 40.36 15.71
CA ILE A 16 6.79 40.06 15.23
C ILE A 16 6.85 39.03 14.11
N LYS A 17 7.75 39.20 13.15
CA LYS A 17 7.94 38.26 12.04
C LYS A 17 8.32 36.85 12.55
N TRP A 18 9.29 36.76 13.46
CA TRP A 18 9.70 35.50 14.09
C TRP A 18 8.56 34.86 14.87
N TRP A 19 7.76 35.63 15.59
CA TRP A 19 6.60 35.15 16.33
C TRP A 19 5.50 34.59 15.40
N LEU A 20 5.23 35.28 14.30
CA LEU A 20 4.27 34.81 13.29
C LEU A 20 4.74 33.51 12.61
N GLU A 21 6.01 33.43 12.28
CA GLU A 21 6.57 32.20 11.69
C GLU A 21 6.55 31.04 12.68
N THR A 22 6.87 31.25 13.94
CA THR A 22 6.78 30.21 14.98
C THR A 22 5.35 29.71 15.22
N LYS A 23 4.36 30.61 15.16
CA LYS A 23 2.94 30.23 15.23
C LYS A 23 2.54 29.39 14.03
N LYS A 24 2.94 29.75 12.82
CA LYS A 24 2.62 29.07 11.59
C LYS A 24 3.24 27.64 11.58
N THR A 25 4.50 27.52 11.99
CA THR A 25 5.17 26.20 12.09
C THR A 25 4.53 25.29 13.15
N LYS A 26 4.13 25.84 14.30
CA LYS A 26 3.42 25.05 15.33
C LYS A 26 2.06 24.54 14.83
N SER A 27 1.30 25.36 14.11
CA SER A 27 0.01 24.97 13.51
C SER A 27 0.21 23.86 12.47
N LEU A 28 1.17 24.02 11.57
CA LEU A 28 1.49 23.04 10.54
C LEU A 28 1.96 21.70 11.14
N ASN A 29 2.82 21.75 12.15
CA ASN A 29 3.29 20.53 12.83
C ASN A 29 2.13 19.79 13.53
N LYS A 30 1.17 20.51 14.09
CA LYS A 30 -0.02 19.89 14.70
C LYS A 30 -0.89 19.18 13.65
N GLU A 31 -1.07 19.80 12.49
CA GLU A 31 -1.83 19.23 11.39
C GLU A 31 -1.15 17.97 10.80
N VAL A 32 0.15 18.04 10.56
CA VAL A 32 0.96 16.89 10.11
C VAL A 32 0.90 15.75 11.11
N LEU A 33 0.96 16.04 12.42
CA LEU A 33 0.86 15.01 13.46
C LEU A 33 -0.52 14.37 13.48
N ALA A 34 -1.59 15.17 13.32
CA ALA A 34 -2.96 14.64 13.24
C ALA A 34 -3.15 13.72 12.03
N GLN A 35 -2.68 14.14 10.84
CA GLN A 35 -2.72 13.29 9.63
C GLN A 35 -1.91 12.01 9.79
N LYS A 36 -0.74 12.09 10.41
CA LYS A 36 0.09 10.90 10.68
C LYS A 36 -0.61 9.91 11.61
N ASN A 37 -1.28 10.40 12.65
CA ASN A 37 -2.04 9.56 13.57
C ASN A 37 -3.24 8.90 12.89
N GLU A 38 -3.98 9.64 12.06
CA GLU A 38 -5.11 9.11 11.29
C GLU A 38 -4.64 8.02 10.31
N LEU A 39 -3.53 8.27 9.61
CA LEU A 39 -2.93 7.28 8.70
C LEU A 39 -2.49 6.02 9.46
N GLY A 40 -1.92 6.17 10.66
CA GLY A 40 -1.55 5.06 11.54
C GLY A 40 -2.75 4.22 11.95
N LEU A 41 -3.84 4.86 12.41
CA LEU A 41 -5.09 4.17 12.77
C LEU A 41 -5.69 3.40 11.58
N ASN A 42 -5.73 4.02 10.40
CA ASN A 42 -6.24 3.38 9.19
C ASN A 42 -5.40 2.16 8.79
N LYS A 43 -4.08 2.24 8.94
CA LYS A 43 -3.18 1.11 8.72
C LYS A 43 -3.44 -0.02 9.71
N ASP A 44 -3.49 0.27 11.00
CA ASP A 44 -3.71 -0.73 12.05
C ASP A 44 -5.07 -1.41 11.88
N PHE A 45 -6.12 -0.65 11.54
CA PHE A 45 -7.44 -1.18 11.24
C PHE A 45 -7.44 -2.10 10.01
N SER A 46 -6.77 -1.69 8.93
CA SER A 46 -6.61 -2.52 7.72
C SER A 46 -5.87 -3.83 8.04
N ASP A 47 -4.80 -3.75 8.82
CA ASP A 47 -4.01 -4.93 9.21
C ASP A 47 -4.80 -5.85 10.16
N ALA A 48 -5.62 -5.29 11.05
CA ALA A 48 -6.53 -6.07 11.89
C ALA A 48 -7.59 -6.82 11.07
N ILE A 49 -8.21 -6.16 10.09
CA ILE A 49 -9.16 -6.82 9.17
C ILE A 49 -8.47 -7.96 8.43
N LEU A 50 -7.31 -7.70 7.82
CA LEU A 50 -6.59 -8.70 7.04
C LEU A 50 -6.21 -9.94 7.85
N ARG A 51 -5.91 -9.79 9.15
CA ARG A 51 -5.57 -10.92 10.04
C ARG A 51 -6.78 -11.72 10.51
N ASN A 52 -7.96 -11.10 10.57
CA ASN A 52 -9.16 -11.73 11.13
C ASN A 52 -10.15 -12.22 10.07
N ILE A 53 -9.86 -12.02 8.79
CA ILE A 53 -10.68 -12.57 7.69
C ILE A 53 -10.23 -14.01 7.42
N ASP A 54 -11.20 -14.91 7.43
CA ASP A 54 -11.01 -16.34 7.11
C ASP A 54 -11.04 -16.57 5.57
N ALA A 55 -10.25 -15.77 4.87
CA ALA A 55 -10.08 -15.84 3.42
C ALA A 55 -8.74 -15.24 2.99
N TYR A 56 -8.14 -15.76 1.94
CA TYR A 56 -6.93 -15.15 1.36
C TYR A 56 -7.29 -13.88 0.60
N ILE A 57 -6.63 -12.79 0.99
CA ILE A 57 -6.73 -11.49 0.31
C ILE A 57 -5.40 -11.22 -0.38
N VAL A 58 -5.47 -10.89 -1.65
CA VAL A 58 -4.30 -10.55 -2.46
C VAL A 58 -4.57 -9.24 -3.19
N LEU A 59 -3.79 -8.22 -2.89
CA LEU A 59 -3.75 -6.98 -3.65
C LEU A 59 -2.62 -7.07 -4.67
N ALA A 60 -2.97 -7.05 -5.94
CA ALA A 60 -2.01 -7.11 -7.03
C ALA A 60 -2.13 -5.87 -7.94
N ASN A 61 -1.01 -5.43 -8.49
CA ASN A 61 -0.98 -4.35 -9.47
C ASN A 61 -1.22 -4.85 -10.91
N ARG A 62 -1.21 -3.93 -11.88
CA ARG A 62 -1.43 -4.23 -13.31
C ARG A 62 -0.38 -5.17 -13.91
N ASN A 63 0.78 -5.29 -13.29
CA ASN A 63 1.85 -6.20 -13.70
C ASN A 63 1.73 -7.57 -13.04
N PHE A 64 0.63 -7.86 -12.34
CA PHE A 64 0.36 -9.07 -11.56
C PHE A 64 1.29 -9.26 -10.36
N LEU A 65 2.02 -8.22 -9.96
CA LEU A 65 2.86 -8.25 -8.77
C LEU A 65 2.00 -8.02 -7.53
N VAL A 66 2.22 -8.83 -6.51
CA VAL A 66 1.52 -8.74 -5.23
C VAL A 66 2.09 -7.57 -4.45
N GLU A 67 1.24 -6.63 -4.06
CA GLU A 67 1.59 -5.47 -3.25
C GLU A 67 1.26 -5.69 -1.77
N LYS A 68 0.18 -6.43 -1.48
CA LYS A 68 -0.22 -6.77 -0.13
C LYS A 68 -1.02 -8.09 -0.11
N THR A 69 -0.81 -8.91 0.92
CA THR A 69 -1.56 -10.15 1.14
C THR A 69 -1.58 -10.50 2.62
N ASN A 70 -2.60 -11.27 3.03
CA ASN A 70 -2.64 -11.93 4.34
C ASN A 70 -2.24 -13.40 4.28
N TYR A 71 -1.82 -13.90 3.12
CA TYR A 71 -1.48 -15.31 2.90
C TYR A 71 -0.44 -15.82 3.91
N TYR A 72 0.64 -15.09 4.10
CA TYR A 72 1.72 -15.48 5.00
C TYR A 72 1.31 -15.49 6.48
N SER A 73 0.51 -14.51 6.90
CA SER A 73 0.03 -14.45 8.29
C SER A 73 -0.92 -15.60 8.63
N LEU A 74 -1.74 -16.04 7.68
CA LEU A 74 -2.66 -17.16 7.84
C LEU A 74 -1.94 -18.52 7.82
N ASN A 75 -0.84 -18.62 7.08
CA ASN A 75 -0.06 -19.87 6.98
C ASN A 75 1.15 -19.90 7.92
N SER A 76 1.30 -18.92 8.82
CA SER A 76 2.46 -18.80 9.73
C SER A 76 3.82 -18.79 9.01
N GLU A 77 3.85 -18.34 7.78
CA GLU A 77 5.05 -18.18 6.97
C GLU A 77 5.62 -16.75 7.12
N LYS A 78 6.90 -16.58 6.82
CA LYS A 78 7.51 -15.25 6.77
C LYS A 78 6.93 -14.47 5.59
N ASP A 79 6.61 -13.19 5.84
CA ASP A 79 6.12 -12.29 4.79
C ASP A 79 7.26 -11.94 3.82
N ASP A 80 7.27 -12.65 2.70
CA ASP A 80 8.22 -12.45 1.60
C ASP A 80 7.47 -12.20 0.28
N CYS A 81 6.39 -11.41 0.36
CA CYS A 81 5.55 -11.12 -0.80
C CYS A 81 6.16 -10.12 -1.79
N VAL A 82 7.31 -9.57 -1.48
CA VAL A 82 7.94 -8.54 -2.30
C VAL A 82 8.32 -9.11 -3.66
N LEU A 83 7.65 -8.60 -4.71
CA LEU A 83 7.89 -8.91 -6.12
C LEU A 83 7.37 -10.27 -6.62
N HIS A 84 6.63 -11.04 -5.82
CA HIS A 84 5.98 -12.25 -6.30
C HIS A 84 4.71 -11.95 -7.10
N ARG A 85 4.47 -12.74 -8.12
CA ARG A 85 3.18 -12.73 -8.83
C ARG A 85 2.19 -13.65 -8.11
N VAL A 86 0.90 -13.44 -8.35
CA VAL A 86 -0.17 -14.20 -7.70
C VAL A 86 0.02 -15.72 -7.81
N GLY A 87 0.49 -16.23 -8.97
CA GLY A 87 0.72 -17.66 -9.15
C GLY A 87 1.91 -18.20 -8.36
N GLU A 88 2.93 -17.41 -8.11
CA GLU A 88 4.07 -17.76 -7.28
C GLU A 88 3.66 -17.79 -5.81
N LEU A 89 2.95 -16.75 -5.36
CA LEU A 89 2.39 -16.68 -4.01
C LEU A 89 1.54 -17.93 -3.68
N LEU A 90 0.66 -18.33 -4.60
CA LEU A 90 -0.23 -19.47 -4.42
C LEU A 90 0.43 -20.81 -4.77
N ARG A 91 1.73 -20.86 -5.04
CA ARG A 91 2.47 -22.06 -5.41
C ARG A 91 1.85 -22.82 -6.60
N CYS A 92 1.40 -22.06 -7.61
CA CYS A 92 0.83 -22.62 -8.83
C CYS A 92 1.88 -23.49 -9.55
N LYS A 93 1.50 -24.75 -9.87
CA LYS A 93 2.40 -25.69 -10.54
C LYS A 93 3.00 -25.13 -11.82
N ASN A 94 2.19 -24.50 -12.67
CA ASN A 94 2.67 -23.90 -13.92
C ASN A 94 3.70 -22.79 -13.68
N ALA A 95 3.57 -22.02 -12.61
CA ALA A 95 4.52 -20.97 -12.27
C ALA A 95 5.86 -21.56 -11.79
N LEU A 96 5.81 -22.60 -10.97
CA LEU A 96 6.99 -23.26 -10.44
C LEU A 96 7.74 -24.05 -11.53
N ASP A 97 7.02 -24.79 -12.39
CA ASP A 97 7.60 -25.58 -13.47
C ASP A 97 8.29 -24.70 -14.55
N SER A 98 7.80 -23.47 -14.78
CA SER A 98 8.35 -22.54 -15.78
C SER A 98 9.18 -21.39 -15.20
N GLY A 99 9.40 -21.37 -13.89
CA GLY A 99 10.20 -20.40 -13.18
C GLY A 99 9.50 -19.07 -12.87
N ALA A 100 8.35 -18.76 -13.50
CA ALA A 100 7.58 -17.56 -13.20
C ALA A 100 6.10 -17.68 -13.60
N CYS A 101 5.24 -16.98 -12.86
CA CYS A 101 3.82 -16.89 -13.22
C CYS A 101 3.63 -16.11 -14.53
N GLY A 102 2.99 -16.76 -15.51
CA GLY A 102 2.71 -16.17 -16.82
C GLY A 102 3.65 -16.62 -17.94
N THR A 103 4.67 -17.42 -17.64
CA THR A 103 5.64 -17.90 -18.64
C THR A 103 5.28 -19.27 -19.23
N HIS A 104 4.51 -20.08 -18.49
CA HIS A 104 4.07 -21.38 -18.97
C HIS A 104 3.01 -21.23 -20.07
N GLU A 105 2.97 -22.16 -21.05
CA GLU A 105 2.00 -22.13 -22.16
C GLU A 105 0.53 -22.10 -21.69
N ASN A 106 0.21 -22.85 -20.63
CA ASN A 106 -1.13 -22.87 -20.02
C ASN A 106 -1.52 -21.56 -19.35
N CYS A 107 -0.58 -20.65 -19.13
CA CYS A 107 -0.90 -19.33 -18.57
C CYS A 107 -1.65 -18.41 -19.56
N LYS A 108 -1.62 -18.71 -20.86
CA LYS A 108 -2.39 -17.99 -21.87
C LYS A 108 -3.90 -18.17 -21.69
N SER A 109 -4.33 -19.30 -21.16
CA SER A 109 -5.73 -19.63 -20.86
C SER A 109 -6.04 -19.61 -19.36
N CYS A 110 -5.18 -19.04 -18.53
CA CYS A 110 -5.35 -19.00 -17.08
C CYS A 110 -6.56 -18.13 -16.69
N PRO A 111 -7.59 -18.69 -16.03
CA PRO A 111 -8.78 -17.93 -15.67
C PRO A 111 -8.51 -16.85 -14.62
N VAL A 112 -7.59 -17.09 -13.68
CA VAL A 112 -7.18 -16.11 -12.68
C VAL A 112 -6.54 -14.89 -13.35
N ARG A 113 -5.59 -15.13 -14.25
CA ARG A 113 -4.93 -14.06 -15.02
C ARG A 113 -5.93 -13.27 -15.85
N ALA A 114 -6.78 -13.95 -16.62
CA ALA A 114 -7.81 -13.31 -17.43
C ALA A 114 -8.76 -12.46 -16.60
N SER A 115 -9.11 -12.90 -15.39
CA SER A 115 -9.98 -12.15 -14.49
C SER A 115 -9.32 -10.90 -13.94
N ILE A 116 -8.05 -10.98 -13.55
CA ILE A 116 -7.28 -9.81 -13.10
C ILE A 116 -7.17 -8.79 -14.26
N GLU A 117 -6.80 -9.22 -15.46
CA GLU A 117 -6.73 -8.36 -16.64
C GLU A 117 -8.08 -7.68 -16.94
N ARG A 118 -9.16 -8.45 -16.85
CA ARG A 118 -10.51 -7.96 -17.06
C ARG A 118 -10.92 -6.93 -16.02
N CYS A 119 -10.61 -7.14 -14.72
CA CYS A 119 -10.87 -6.16 -13.67
C CYS A 119 -10.19 -4.82 -13.95
N PHE A 120 -8.94 -4.84 -14.39
CA PHE A 120 -8.20 -3.62 -14.69
C PHE A 120 -8.70 -2.92 -15.98
N ARG A 121 -9.15 -3.68 -16.97
CA ARG A 121 -9.67 -3.15 -18.23
C ARG A 121 -11.05 -2.55 -18.05
N GLU A 122 -11.96 -3.28 -17.40
CA GLU A 122 -13.38 -2.93 -17.31
C GLU A 122 -13.73 -2.13 -16.06
N LYS A 123 -12.78 -2.04 -15.09
CA LYS A 123 -12.98 -1.38 -13.79
C LYS A 123 -14.20 -1.92 -13.02
N ASN A 124 -14.52 -3.18 -13.23
CA ASN A 124 -15.63 -3.89 -12.63
C ASN A 124 -15.13 -4.98 -11.68
N SER A 125 -15.93 -5.28 -10.64
CA SER A 125 -15.73 -6.42 -9.78
C SER A 125 -16.40 -7.68 -10.34
N PHE A 126 -15.78 -8.85 -10.06
CA PHE A 126 -16.34 -10.14 -10.37
C PHE A 126 -16.48 -10.94 -9.08
N SER A 127 -17.56 -11.69 -8.97
CA SER A 127 -17.81 -12.61 -7.87
C SER A 127 -17.99 -14.03 -8.39
N ARG A 128 -17.70 -15.02 -7.53
CA ARG A 128 -17.90 -16.44 -7.80
C ARG A 128 -17.17 -16.97 -9.05
N LEU A 129 -15.93 -16.49 -9.24
CA LEU A 129 -15.07 -17.04 -10.27
C LEU A 129 -14.51 -18.38 -9.79
N GLU A 130 -14.82 -19.45 -10.52
CA GLU A 130 -14.18 -20.76 -10.34
C GLU A 130 -12.96 -20.86 -11.26
N ALA A 131 -11.81 -21.04 -10.66
CA ALA A 131 -10.56 -21.16 -11.38
C ALA A 131 -9.84 -22.45 -10.95
N PRO A 132 -9.90 -23.53 -11.74
CA PRO A 132 -9.14 -24.75 -11.44
C PRO A 132 -7.65 -24.45 -11.50
N MET A 133 -6.97 -24.70 -10.39
CA MET A 133 -5.55 -24.45 -10.23
C MET A 133 -4.88 -25.71 -9.66
N ARG A 134 -3.76 -26.11 -10.21
CA ARG A 134 -2.90 -27.14 -9.60
C ARG A 134 -1.89 -26.43 -8.71
N LEU A 135 -1.95 -26.70 -7.42
CA LEU A 135 -1.06 -26.12 -6.41
C LEU A 135 -0.07 -27.20 -5.93
N TYR A 136 1.14 -26.77 -5.61
CA TYR A 136 2.05 -27.55 -4.77
C TYR A 136 1.70 -27.30 -3.31
N LEU A 137 1.36 -28.35 -2.59
CA LEU A 137 1.13 -28.33 -1.15
C LEU A 137 2.41 -28.69 -0.42
#